data_112551ed1a0abf7fecf9d5e4e3d79ea0
#
_entry.id   112551ed1a0abf7fecf9d5e4e3d79ea0
#
_cell.length_a   1.000
_cell.length_b   1.000
_cell.length_c   1.000
_cell.angle_alpha   90.00
_cell.angle_beta   90.00
_cell.angle_gamma   90.00
#
_symmetry.space_group_name_H-M   'P 1'
#
loop_
_entity.id
_entity.type
_entity.pdbx_description
1 polymer ?
#
loop_
_entity_poly.entity_id
_entity_poly.type
_entity_poly.pdbx_seq_one_letter_code
_entity_poly.pdbx_strand_id
1 'polypeptide(L)'
;MKVELLNKIDKREIVVGVVGLGYVGLPLAVEKAKAGFKTIGFDVQEEKVNLVNEGHNYIGDVVDSDLKKLVEAGMLSATTDFSFVKDVDFIAICVPTPLDKHQQPDISYVKNSTIEIAKYMTKGTMVVLESTTYPGTTEELIKPLLEKGSGLKCGEDFYLGFSPERVDPGNKQFKTKNTPKVVGAIGKDATETISAMYRAVLEGDVYEVSSPAVAEMEKILENTYRNINIGLVNELAILCDKMGISLWEVIDAAKTKPYGFQAFYPGPGLGGHCIPLDPYYLSWKAREFGFHTSMIESSMMINDKMPEYCVERAMRILNAHKKALNGAKVL
;
A
#
# COMPACT_ATOMS: atom_id res chain seq x y z
N MET A 1 10.68 -28.02 -1.08
CA MET A 1 10.47 -26.59 -1.37
C MET A 1 10.79 -25.70 -0.14
N LYS A 2 10.06 -25.77 1.01
CA LYS A 2 10.29 -24.89 2.19
C LYS A 2 11.75 -24.87 2.66
N VAL A 3 12.33 -26.05 2.97
CA VAL A 3 13.71 -26.16 3.49
C VAL A 3 14.72 -25.59 2.50
N GLU A 4 14.53 -25.81 1.23
CA GLU A 4 15.38 -25.28 0.17
C GLU A 4 15.31 -23.75 0.09
N LEU A 5 14.10 -23.19 0.11
CA LEU A 5 13.90 -21.73 0.10
C LEU A 5 14.48 -21.06 1.33
N LEU A 6 14.27 -21.63 2.53
CA LEU A 6 14.88 -21.11 3.76
C LEU A 6 16.41 -21.12 3.69
N ASN A 7 17.03 -22.19 3.16
CA ASN A 7 18.47 -22.25 2.94
C ASN A 7 18.97 -21.18 1.95
N LYS A 8 18.25 -20.96 0.85
CA LYS A 8 18.57 -19.89 -0.11
C LYS A 8 18.45 -18.50 0.52
N ILE A 9 17.42 -18.27 1.37
CA ILE A 9 17.25 -17.01 2.12
C ILE A 9 18.45 -16.76 3.01
N ASP A 10 18.84 -17.73 3.83
CA ASP A 10 19.96 -17.61 4.76
C ASP A 10 21.29 -17.33 4.05
N LYS A 11 21.51 -17.93 2.89
CA LYS A 11 22.70 -17.75 2.06
C LYS A 11 22.65 -16.51 1.16
N ARG A 12 21.55 -15.78 1.13
CA ARG A 12 21.32 -14.66 0.18
C ARG A 12 21.34 -15.07 -1.29
N GLU A 13 20.97 -16.31 -1.58
CA GLU A 13 20.94 -16.88 -2.94
C GLU A 13 19.57 -16.67 -3.64
N ILE A 14 18.55 -16.16 -2.93
CA ILE A 14 17.25 -15.80 -3.52
C ILE A 14 17.42 -14.64 -4.50
N VAL A 15 16.90 -14.80 -5.71
CA VAL A 15 16.73 -13.73 -6.67
C VAL A 15 15.33 -13.11 -6.47
N VAL A 16 15.30 -11.81 -6.26
CA VAL A 16 14.06 -11.06 -5.98
C VAL A 16 13.57 -10.38 -7.24
N GLY A 17 12.28 -10.49 -7.53
CA GLY A 17 11.55 -9.68 -8.50
C GLY A 17 10.62 -8.71 -7.82
N VAL A 18 10.60 -7.45 -8.26
CA VAL A 18 9.63 -6.44 -7.81
C VAL A 18 8.89 -5.91 -9.03
N VAL A 19 7.59 -6.15 -9.09
CA VAL A 19 6.72 -5.75 -10.21
C VAL A 19 5.99 -4.47 -9.87
N GLY A 20 6.27 -3.42 -10.64
CA GLY A 20 5.83 -2.04 -10.39
C GLY A 20 6.87 -1.27 -9.59
N LEU A 21 7.57 -0.34 -10.24
CA LEU A 21 8.62 0.48 -9.63
C LEU A 21 8.10 1.87 -9.22
N GLY A 22 6.91 1.89 -8.58
CA GLY A 22 6.31 3.08 -7.98
C GLY A 22 6.79 3.34 -6.56
N TYR A 23 5.99 4.13 -5.80
CA TYR A 23 6.28 4.56 -4.42
C TYR A 23 6.49 3.41 -3.42
N VAL A 24 5.93 2.24 -3.69
CA VAL A 24 6.10 1.03 -2.87
C VAL A 24 7.24 0.19 -3.42
N GLY A 25 7.21 -0.11 -4.71
CA GLY A 25 8.09 -1.12 -5.29
C GLY A 25 9.54 -0.69 -5.38
N LEU A 26 9.87 0.55 -5.78
CA LEU A 26 11.27 0.97 -5.90
C LEU A 26 11.97 1.02 -4.53
N PRO A 27 11.40 1.62 -3.46
CA PRO A 27 12.00 1.54 -2.12
C PRO A 27 12.18 0.09 -1.63
N LEU A 28 11.20 -0.78 -1.86
CA LEU A 28 11.29 -2.20 -1.51
C LEU A 28 12.42 -2.92 -2.26
N ALA A 29 12.55 -2.67 -3.56
CA ALA A 29 13.63 -3.25 -4.38
C ALA A 29 15.00 -2.81 -3.87
N VAL A 30 15.15 -1.54 -3.53
CA VAL A 30 16.39 -0.98 -2.96
C VAL A 30 16.72 -1.63 -1.62
N GLU A 31 15.75 -1.77 -0.69
CA GLU A 31 16.00 -2.39 0.61
C GLU A 31 16.34 -3.89 0.49
N LYS A 32 15.71 -4.63 -0.43
CA LYS A 32 16.05 -6.03 -0.71
C LYS A 32 17.47 -6.16 -1.29
N ALA A 33 17.85 -5.27 -2.22
CA ALA A 33 19.22 -5.25 -2.77
C ALA A 33 20.26 -4.86 -1.71
N LYS A 34 19.98 -3.89 -0.84
CA LYS A 34 20.85 -3.52 0.31
C LYS A 34 21.04 -4.69 1.28
N ALA A 35 20.03 -5.52 1.47
CA ALA A 35 20.11 -6.71 2.30
C ALA A 35 20.91 -7.87 1.67
N GLY A 36 21.48 -7.67 0.48
CA GLY A 36 22.33 -8.62 -0.22
C GLY A 36 21.62 -9.57 -1.17
N PHE A 37 20.35 -9.33 -1.49
CA PHE A 37 19.61 -10.11 -2.48
C PHE A 37 19.72 -9.48 -3.87
N LYS A 38 20.11 -10.27 -4.88
CA LYS A 38 20.03 -9.81 -6.27
C LYS A 38 18.57 -9.50 -6.61
N THR A 39 18.31 -8.29 -7.08
CA THR A 39 16.95 -7.79 -7.27
C THR A 39 16.75 -7.32 -8.71
N ILE A 40 15.64 -7.72 -9.32
CA ILE A 40 15.20 -7.31 -10.65
C ILE A 40 13.88 -6.57 -10.51
N GLY A 41 13.85 -5.31 -10.90
CA GLY A 41 12.63 -4.53 -11.02
C GLY A 41 11.95 -4.76 -12.36
N PHE A 42 10.64 -4.93 -12.36
CA PHE A 42 9.80 -5.05 -13.56
C PHE A 42 8.84 -3.87 -13.61
N ASP A 43 8.87 -3.10 -14.67
CA ASP A 43 7.88 -2.04 -14.91
C ASP A 43 7.57 -1.95 -16.41
N VAL A 44 6.33 -1.64 -16.76
CA VAL A 44 5.90 -1.46 -18.15
C VAL A 44 6.34 -0.12 -18.76
N GLN A 45 6.77 0.83 -17.92
CA GLN A 45 7.24 2.15 -18.33
C GLN A 45 8.76 2.13 -18.57
N GLU A 46 9.15 2.13 -19.82
CA GLU A 46 10.57 2.08 -20.24
C GLU A 46 11.38 3.25 -19.64
N GLU A 47 10.78 4.42 -19.50
CA GLU A 47 11.42 5.58 -18.89
C GLU A 47 11.86 5.30 -17.43
N LYS A 48 11.00 4.68 -16.62
CA LYS A 48 11.34 4.30 -15.24
C LYS A 48 12.45 3.26 -15.20
N VAL A 49 12.37 2.26 -16.09
CA VAL A 49 13.38 1.21 -16.20
C VAL A 49 14.74 1.81 -16.53
N ASN A 50 14.80 2.75 -17.47
CA ASN A 50 16.03 3.44 -17.83
C ASN A 50 16.59 4.27 -16.67
N LEU A 51 15.75 5.07 -15.99
CA LEU A 51 16.17 5.85 -14.84
C LEU A 51 16.78 4.96 -13.74
N VAL A 52 16.14 3.83 -13.41
CA VAL A 52 16.68 2.90 -12.41
C VAL A 52 18.01 2.34 -12.85
N ASN A 53 18.17 1.90 -14.10
CA ASN A 53 19.41 1.32 -14.61
C ASN A 53 20.55 2.34 -14.73
N GLU A 54 20.22 3.62 -14.86
CA GLU A 54 21.18 4.74 -14.82
C GLU A 54 21.53 5.18 -13.39
N GLY A 55 20.84 4.61 -12.38
CA GLY A 55 21.02 4.98 -10.98
C GLY A 55 20.37 6.32 -10.62
N HIS A 56 19.38 6.77 -11.40
CA HIS A 56 18.63 8.00 -11.18
C HIS A 56 17.32 7.72 -10.46
N ASN A 57 17.12 8.39 -9.33
CA ASN A 57 15.90 8.25 -8.53
C ASN A 57 14.83 9.25 -8.98
N TYR A 58 13.56 8.82 -8.86
CA TYR A 58 12.36 9.64 -9.08
C TYR A 58 11.36 9.53 -7.92
N ILE A 59 11.76 8.91 -6.80
CA ILE A 59 10.96 8.69 -5.59
C ILE A 59 11.67 9.30 -4.39
N GLY A 60 11.02 10.24 -3.68
CA GLY A 60 11.61 10.98 -2.57
C GLY A 60 12.13 10.13 -1.40
N ASP A 61 11.64 8.90 -1.25
CA ASP A 61 12.03 7.98 -0.17
C ASP A 61 13.28 7.14 -0.50
N VAL A 62 13.80 7.23 -1.73
CA VAL A 62 15.03 6.55 -2.17
C VAL A 62 16.17 7.55 -2.28
N VAL A 63 17.34 7.16 -1.83
CA VAL A 63 18.56 7.99 -1.91
C VAL A 63 19.33 7.66 -3.19
N ASP A 64 19.61 8.69 -4.03
CA ASP A 64 20.29 8.52 -5.34
C ASP A 64 21.60 7.76 -5.22
N SER A 65 22.44 8.12 -4.23
CA SER A 65 23.73 7.46 -4.04
C SER A 65 23.64 5.97 -3.70
N ASP A 66 22.55 5.56 -3.06
CA ASP A 66 22.32 4.15 -2.73
C ASP A 66 21.87 3.38 -3.95
N LEU A 67 20.90 3.94 -4.70
CA LEU A 67 20.40 3.35 -5.94
C LEU A 67 21.56 3.13 -6.93
N LYS A 68 22.36 4.17 -7.15
CA LYS A 68 23.52 4.12 -8.06
C LYS A 68 24.53 3.04 -7.67
N LYS A 69 24.91 2.97 -6.39
CA LYS A 69 25.83 1.92 -5.89
C LYS A 69 25.31 0.51 -6.12
N LEU A 70 24.01 0.29 -5.92
CA LEU A 70 23.39 -1.04 -6.10
C LEU A 70 23.35 -1.45 -7.57
N VAL A 71 23.08 -0.51 -8.47
CA VAL A 71 23.11 -0.75 -9.92
C VAL A 71 24.52 -1.01 -10.41
N GLU A 72 25.50 -0.19 -10.03
CA GLU A 72 26.91 -0.37 -10.37
C GLU A 72 27.49 -1.70 -9.84
N ALA A 73 27.01 -2.16 -8.67
CA ALA A 73 27.39 -3.45 -8.10
C ALA A 73 26.66 -4.65 -8.73
N GLY A 74 25.71 -4.42 -9.66
CA GLY A 74 24.90 -5.48 -10.28
C GLY A 74 23.90 -6.14 -9.34
N MET A 75 23.62 -5.52 -8.19
CA MET A 75 22.67 -6.00 -7.18
C MET A 75 21.24 -5.58 -7.49
N LEU A 76 21.04 -4.50 -8.23
CA LEU A 76 19.73 -4.02 -8.69
C LEU A 76 19.78 -3.73 -10.19
N SER A 77 18.80 -4.23 -10.91
CA SER A 77 18.55 -3.90 -12.31
C SER A 77 17.04 -3.77 -12.54
N ALA A 78 16.64 -3.15 -13.65
CA ALA A 78 15.24 -3.05 -14.05
C ALA A 78 15.05 -3.49 -15.50
N THR A 79 13.85 -3.99 -15.84
CA THR A 79 13.51 -4.43 -17.19
C THR A 79 12.01 -4.31 -17.46
N THR A 80 11.65 -4.17 -18.74
CA THR A 80 10.29 -4.33 -19.24
C THR A 80 9.98 -5.76 -19.67
N ASP A 81 11.01 -6.61 -19.78
CA ASP A 81 10.89 -8.00 -20.25
C ASP A 81 10.57 -8.95 -19.09
N PHE A 82 9.33 -9.40 -19.02
CA PHE A 82 8.86 -10.36 -18.02
C PHE A 82 9.42 -11.78 -18.19
N SER A 83 10.10 -12.10 -19.28
CA SER A 83 10.74 -13.42 -19.46
C SER A 83 11.81 -13.71 -18.41
N PHE A 84 12.39 -12.67 -17.77
CA PHE A 84 13.32 -12.80 -16.64
C PHE A 84 12.66 -13.30 -15.35
N VAL A 85 11.32 -13.35 -15.26
CA VAL A 85 10.60 -13.95 -14.12
C VAL A 85 11.00 -15.41 -13.89
N LYS A 86 11.40 -16.13 -14.93
CA LYS A 86 11.90 -17.52 -14.84
C LYS A 86 13.13 -17.69 -13.93
N ASP A 87 13.89 -16.63 -13.74
CA ASP A 87 15.14 -16.58 -12.96
C ASP A 87 14.91 -16.03 -11.53
N VAL A 88 13.65 -15.80 -11.14
CA VAL A 88 13.26 -15.16 -9.87
C VAL A 88 12.64 -16.15 -8.92
N ASP A 89 13.12 -16.17 -7.66
CA ASP A 89 12.60 -17.04 -6.61
C ASP A 89 11.50 -16.36 -5.74
N PHE A 90 11.55 -15.02 -5.60
CA PHE A 90 10.59 -14.24 -4.81
C PHE A 90 10.08 -13.05 -5.63
N ILE A 91 8.78 -12.93 -5.79
CA ILE A 91 8.14 -11.87 -6.57
C ILE A 91 7.20 -11.06 -5.67
N ALA A 92 7.46 -9.75 -5.56
CA ALA A 92 6.55 -8.79 -4.94
C ALA A 92 5.76 -8.02 -6.01
N ILE A 93 4.43 -8.02 -5.93
CA ILE A 93 3.55 -7.27 -6.83
C ILE A 93 3.19 -5.95 -6.15
N CYS A 94 3.72 -4.83 -6.66
CA CYS A 94 3.62 -3.48 -6.12
C CYS A 94 3.02 -2.49 -7.12
N VAL A 95 2.06 -2.95 -7.92
CA VAL A 95 1.43 -2.13 -8.97
C VAL A 95 0.31 -1.25 -8.41
N PRO A 96 -0.05 -0.14 -9.11
CA PRO A 96 -1.15 0.70 -8.68
C PRO A 96 -2.50 -0.03 -8.64
N THR A 97 -3.35 0.40 -7.71
CA THR A 97 -4.74 -0.07 -7.55
C THR A 97 -5.67 1.13 -7.40
N PRO A 98 -5.93 1.91 -8.47
CA PRO A 98 -6.79 3.07 -8.41
C PRO A 98 -8.27 2.69 -8.31
N LEU A 99 -9.14 3.68 -8.09
CA LEU A 99 -10.56 3.54 -8.32
C LEU A 99 -10.90 3.96 -9.76
N ASP A 100 -11.90 3.30 -10.33
CA ASP A 100 -12.49 3.74 -11.59
C ASP A 100 -13.39 4.99 -11.40
N LYS A 101 -13.98 5.49 -12.50
CA LYS A 101 -14.89 6.64 -12.47
C LYS A 101 -16.17 6.41 -11.65
N HIS A 102 -16.47 5.17 -11.28
CA HIS A 102 -17.62 4.78 -10.45
C HIS A 102 -17.21 4.46 -9.01
N GLN A 103 -15.98 4.85 -8.62
CA GLN A 103 -15.41 4.57 -7.29
C GLN A 103 -15.33 3.07 -6.97
N GLN A 104 -15.14 2.23 -8.00
CA GLN A 104 -14.93 0.80 -7.86
C GLN A 104 -13.44 0.46 -8.01
N PRO A 105 -12.96 -0.61 -7.34
CA PRO A 105 -11.58 -1.04 -7.47
C PRO A 105 -11.19 -1.38 -8.90
N ASP A 106 -10.20 -0.67 -9.45
CA ASP A 106 -9.57 -1.07 -10.72
C ASP A 106 -8.36 -1.96 -10.42
N ILE A 107 -8.58 -3.27 -10.51
CA ILE A 107 -7.57 -4.30 -10.29
C ILE A 107 -6.90 -4.77 -11.58
N SER A 108 -7.06 -4.05 -12.69
CA SER A 108 -6.52 -4.43 -14.00
C SER A 108 -4.99 -4.56 -13.98
N TYR A 109 -4.30 -3.66 -13.27
CA TYR A 109 -2.84 -3.72 -13.14
C TYR A 109 -2.39 -4.98 -12.40
N VAL A 110 -3.04 -5.34 -11.29
CA VAL A 110 -2.76 -6.57 -10.53
C VAL A 110 -3.02 -7.80 -11.40
N LYS A 111 -4.17 -7.83 -12.07
CA LYS A 111 -4.55 -8.93 -12.97
C LYS A 111 -3.55 -9.11 -14.10
N ASN A 112 -3.19 -8.03 -14.80
CA ASN A 112 -2.27 -8.09 -15.94
C ASN A 112 -0.86 -8.51 -15.51
N SER A 113 -0.34 -7.94 -14.42
CA SER A 113 0.96 -8.34 -13.87
C SER A 113 0.97 -9.82 -13.45
N THR A 114 -0.11 -10.29 -12.83
CA THR A 114 -0.25 -11.70 -12.44
C THR A 114 -0.24 -12.62 -13.65
N ILE A 115 -0.92 -12.23 -14.75
CA ILE A 115 -0.93 -13.00 -16.00
C ILE A 115 0.49 -13.06 -16.62
N GLU A 116 1.22 -11.95 -16.61
CA GLU A 116 2.61 -11.93 -17.13
C GLU A 116 3.53 -12.79 -16.27
N ILE A 117 3.44 -12.71 -14.94
CA ILE A 117 4.20 -13.56 -14.02
C ILE A 117 3.92 -15.05 -14.31
N ALA A 118 2.64 -15.41 -14.44
CA ALA A 118 2.21 -16.79 -14.64
C ALA A 118 2.81 -17.46 -15.89
N LYS A 119 3.14 -16.70 -16.94
CA LYS A 119 3.73 -17.23 -18.18
C LYS A 119 5.15 -17.77 -17.98
N TYR A 120 5.88 -17.22 -17.03
CA TYR A 120 7.32 -17.46 -16.90
C TYR A 120 7.75 -18.01 -15.55
N MET A 121 6.88 -17.95 -14.50
CA MET A 121 7.21 -18.44 -13.18
C MET A 121 7.52 -19.95 -13.18
N THR A 122 8.40 -20.36 -12.28
CA THR A 122 8.86 -21.73 -12.14
C THR A 122 8.48 -22.34 -10.78
N LYS A 123 8.70 -23.66 -10.64
CA LYS A 123 8.52 -24.31 -9.34
C LYS A 123 9.47 -23.74 -8.30
N GLY A 124 8.95 -23.53 -7.08
CA GLY A 124 9.69 -22.93 -5.97
C GLY A 124 9.55 -21.43 -5.87
N THR A 125 8.86 -20.77 -6.80
CA THR A 125 8.64 -19.32 -6.72
C THR A 125 7.72 -18.97 -5.55
N MET A 126 8.06 -17.89 -4.81
CA MET A 126 7.19 -17.23 -3.86
C MET A 126 6.58 -15.98 -4.51
N VAL A 127 5.27 -15.86 -4.56
CA VAL A 127 4.57 -14.66 -5.07
C VAL A 127 3.85 -13.97 -3.91
N VAL A 128 4.06 -12.68 -3.76
CA VAL A 128 3.44 -11.87 -2.71
C VAL A 128 2.80 -10.64 -3.31
N LEU A 129 1.51 -10.45 -3.06
CA LEU A 129 0.83 -9.19 -3.37
C LEU A 129 1.13 -8.18 -2.24
N GLU A 130 1.66 -7.02 -2.60
CA GLU A 130 1.88 -5.89 -1.68
C GLU A 130 0.97 -4.71 -1.99
N SER A 131 0.38 -4.68 -3.20
CA SER A 131 -0.61 -3.66 -3.58
C SER A 131 -1.84 -3.75 -2.69
N THR A 132 -2.35 -2.61 -2.22
CA THR A 132 -3.59 -2.56 -1.44
C THR A 132 -4.78 -2.96 -2.31
N THR A 133 -5.58 -3.90 -1.83
CA THR A 133 -6.78 -4.42 -2.50
C THR A 133 -7.86 -4.76 -1.48
N TYR A 134 -9.02 -5.25 -1.94
CA TYR A 134 -10.07 -5.75 -1.07
C TYR A 134 -9.74 -7.17 -0.54
N PRO A 135 -10.23 -7.53 0.65
CA PRO A 135 -10.03 -8.87 1.23
C PRO A 135 -10.56 -9.98 0.29
N GLY A 136 -9.72 -10.99 0.08
CA GLY A 136 -9.98 -12.12 -0.83
C GLY A 136 -9.26 -12.01 -2.18
N THR A 137 -8.68 -10.88 -2.56
CA THR A 137 -8.03 -10.69 -3.87
C THR A 137 -6.95 -11.74 -4.14
N THR A 138 -6.11 -12.04 -3.16
CA THR A 138 -5.02 -13.02 -3.30
C THR A 138 -5.55 -14.42 -3.63
N GLU A 139 -6.61 -14.85 -2.94
CA GLU A 139 -7.16 -16.20 -3.09
C GLU A 139 -8.15 -16.31 -4.26
N GLU A 140 -8.98 -15.30 -4.46
CA GLU A 140 -10.08 -15.34 -5.45
C GLU A 140 -9.62 -14.94 -6.86
N LEU A 141 -8.60 -14.05 -6.98
CA LEU A 141 -8.13 -13.55 -8.26
C LEU A 141 -6.73 -14.06 -8.62
N ILE A 142 -5.74 -13.81 -7.75
CA ILE A 142 -4.33 -14.04 -8.09
C ILE A 142 -4.06 -15.54 -8.18
N LYS A 143 -4.46 -16.32 -7.18
CA LYS A 143 -4.24 -17.77 -7.17
C LYS A 143 -4.75 -18.46 -8.44
N PRO A 144 -6.02 -18.31 -8.86
CA PRO A 144 -6.52 -18.96 -10.09
C PRO A 144 -5.79 -18.52 -11.35
N LEU A 145 -5.37 -17.25 -11.43
CA LEU A 145 -4.62 -16.75 -12.59
C LEU A 145 -3.22 -17.36 -12.68
N LEU A 146 -2.51 -17.43 -11.54
CA LEU A 146 -1.20 -18.07 -11.47
C LEU A 146 -1.28 -19.56 -11.81
N GLU A 147 -2.20 -20.30 -11.19
CA GLU A 147 -2.38 -21.74 -11.44
C GLU A 147 -2.73 -22.03 -12.89
N LYS A 148 -3.67 -21.25 -13.47
CA LYS A 148 -4.09 -21.43 -14.87
C LYS A 148 -2.99 -21.08 -15.87
N GLY A 149 -2.24 -20.01 -15.61
CA GLY A 149 -1.23 -19.52 -16.55
C GLY A 149 0.07 -20.32 -16.52
N SER A 150 0.49 -20.80 -15.35
CA SER A 150 1.72 -21.55 -15.17
C SER A 150 1.54 -23.09 -15.23
N GLY A 151 0.33 -23.59 -14.98
CA GLY A 151 0.07 -25.02 -14.78
C GLY A 151 0.58 -25.56 -13.44
N LEU A 152 1.09 -24.70 -12.56
CA LEU A 152 1.61 -25.04 -11.23
C LEU A 152 0.48 -24.96 -10.18
N LYS A 153 0.67 -25.65 -9.05
CA LYS A 153 -0.30 -25.65 -7.93
C LYS A 153 0.21 -24.87 -6.73
N CYS A 154 -0.60 -23.97 -6.23
CA CYS A 154 -0.33 -23.20 -5.02
C CYS A 154 -0.23 -24.12 -3.80
N GLY A 155 0.80 -23.92 -2.98
CA GLY A 155 1.09 -24.73 -1.79
C GLY A 155 1.92 -25.99 -2.07
N GLU A 156 1.89 -26.51 -3.31
CA GLU A 156 2.68 -27.65 -3.74
C GLU A 156 3.91 -27.25 -4.56
N ASP A 157 3.71 -26.45 -5.61
CA ASP A 157 4.74 -26.05 -6.56
C ASP A 157 5.23 -24.63 -6.37
N PHE A 158 4.42 -23.74 -5.78
CA PHE A 158 4.78 -22.36 -5.46
C PHE A 158 4.06 -21.87 -4.20
N TYR A 159 4.56 -20.80 -3.58
CA TYR A 159 3.92 -20.15 -2.46
C TYR A 159 3.28 -18.82 -2.87
N LEU A 160 2.12 -18.52 -2.27
CA LEU A 160 1.37 -17.28 -2.52
C LEU A 160 0.94 -16.66 -1.20
N GLY A 161 1.18 -15.36 -1.05
CA GLY A 161 0.81 -14.60 0.12
C GLY A 161 0.48 -13.15 -0.18
N PHE A 162 0.08 -12.45 0.88
CA PHE A 162 -0.14 -11.02 0.92
C PHE A 162 0.66 -10.39 2.05
N SER A 163 1.24 -9.23 1.80
CA SER A 163 1.95 -8.47 2.81
C SER A 163 1.82 -6.97 2.50
N PRO A 164 0.95 -6.22 3.21
CA PRO A 164 0.67 -4.82 2.90
C PRO A 164 1.87 -3.90 3.12
N GLU A 165 2.00 -2.85 2.30
CA GLU A 165 2.87 -1.74 2.63
C GLU A 165 2.18 -0.85 3.67
N ARG A 166 2.90 -0.56 4.77
CA ARG A 166 2.39 0.21 5.92
C ARG A 166 3.12 1.54 6.14
N VAL A 167 4.09 1.86 5.30
CA VAL A 167 4.84 3.12 5.38
C VAL A 167 3.95 4.29 5.01
N ASP A 168 4.03 5.36 5.80
CA ASP A 168 3.41 6.65 5.51
C ASP A 168 4.43 7.52 4.76
N PRO A 169 4.20 7.83 3.47
CA PRO A 169 5.15 8.58 2.66
C PRO A 169 5.56 9.91 3.33
N GLY A 170 6.86 10.16 3.39
CA GLY A 170 7.41 11.34 4.05
C GLY A 170 7.57 11.21 5.58
N ASN A 171 7.25 10.08 6.19
CA ASN A 171 7.51 9.82 7.59
C ASN A 171 9.02 9.80 7.86
N LYS A 172 9.49 10.61 8.82
CA LYS A 172 10.92 10.73 9.14
C LYS A 172 11.44 9.62 10.04
N GLN A 173 10.56 9.01 10.83
CA GLN A 173 10.91 8.01 11.84
C GLN A 173 10.73 6.59 11.34
N PHE A 174 9.60 6.31 10.66
CA PHE A 174 9.25 4.99 10.16
C PHE A 174 9.39 4.94 8.64
N LYS A 175 10.25 4.06 8.16
CA LYS A 175 10.55 3.81 6.75
C LYS A 175 10.31 2.34 6.44
N THR A 176 10.42 1.93 5.18
CA THR A 176 10.26 0.54 4.74
C THR A 176 11.06 -0.44 5.59
N LYS A 177 12.28 -0.09 5.99
CA LYS A 177 13.17 -0.97 6.72
C LYS A 177 12.74 -1.27 8.17
N ASN A 178 12.20 -0.27 8.89
CA ASN A 178 11.91 -0.37 10.32
C ASN A 178 10.43 -0.33 10.68
N THR A 179 9.53 -0.29 9.69
CA THR A 179 8.09 -0.43 9.91
C THR A 179 7.74 -1.91 10.08
N PRO A 180 7.02 -2.31 11.14
CA PRO A 180 6.58 -3.68 11.31
C PRO A 180 5.72 -4.14 10.12
N LYS A 181 5.94 -5.36 9.65
CA LYS A 181 5.26 -5.96 8.49
C LYS A 181 4.29 -7.06 8.93
N VAL A 182 3.16 -7.18 8.23
CA VAL A 182 2.21 -8.28 8.41
C VAL A 182 2.31 -9.20 7.20
N VAL A 183 2.28 -10.51 7.43
CA VAL A 183 2.35 -11.53 6.37
C VAL A 183 1.26 -12.56 6.59
N GLY A 184 0.40 -12.73 5.58
CA GLY A 184 -0.57 -13.82 5.49
C GLY A 184 -0.38 -14.58 4.18
N ALA A 185 -0.27 -15.90 4.23
CA ALA A 185 -0.10 -16.71 3.03
C ALA A 185 -1.00 -17.94 3.01
N ILE A 186 -1.10 -18.60 1.85
CA ILE A 186 -1.91 -19.79 1.68
C ILE A 186 -1.16 -21.00 2.21
N GLY A 187 -1.44 -21.35 3.46
CA GLY A 187 -0.82 -22.44 4.19
C GLY A 187 0.36 -22.02 5.05
N LYS A 188 0.58 -22.78 6.15
CA LYS A 188 1.57 -22.48 7.17
C LYS A 188 3.00 -22.40 6.61
N ASP A 189 3.40 -23.35 5.77
CA ASP A 189 4.73 -23.37 5.19
C ASP A 189 5.01 -22.15 4.32
N ALA A 190 4.01 -21.69 3.56
CA ALA A 190 4.09 -20.46 2.77
C ALA A 190 4.25 -19.24 3.67
N THR A 191 3.43 -19.12 4.73
CA THR A 191 3.49 -18.00 5.68
C THR A 191 4.87 -17.91 6.34
N GLU A 192 5.38 -19.03 6.88
CA GLU A 192 6.70 -19.07 7.53
C GLU A 192 7.84 -18.73 6.57
N THR A 193 7.79 -19.23 5.31
CA THR A 193 8.85 -19.01 4.33
C THR A 193 8.86 -17.57 3.81
N ILE A 194 7.70 -17.02 3.49
CA ILE A 194 7.55 -15.62 3.06
C ILE A 194 7.96 -14.68 4.22
N SER A 195 7.54 -14.98 5.44
CA SER A 195 7.93 -14.21 6.63
C SER A 195 9.45 -14.22 6.85
N ALA A 196 10.10 -15.36 6.63
CA ALA A 196 11.56 -15.46 6.72
C ALA A 196 12.26 -14.56 5.70
N MET A 197 11.71 -14.44 4.49
CA MET A 197 12.24 -13.53 3.47
C MET A 197 12.15 -12.05 3.93
N TYR A 198 11.04 -11.64 4.54
CA TYR A 198 10.90 -10.27 5.06
C TYR A 198 11.82 -10.04 6.28
N ARG A 199 11.92 -11.00 7.22
CA ARG A 199 12.86 -10.90 8.36
C ARG A 199 14.32 -10.79 7.93
N ALA A 200 14.67 -11.34 6.77
CA ALA A 200 16.02 -11.26 6.24
C ALA A 200 16.37 -9.88 5.67
N VAL A 201 15.36 -9.03 5.43
CA VAL A 201 15.49 -7.69 4.81
C VAL A 201 15.20 -6.57 5.82
N LEU A 202 14.17 -6.74 6.66
CA LEU A 202 13.63 -5.70 7.52
C LEU A 202 14.23 -5.74 8.92
N GLU A 203 14.34 -4.58 9.55
CA GLU A 203 14.68 -4.44 10.97
C GLU A 203 13.44 -4.44 11.87
N GLY A 204 12.27 -4.11 11.30
CA GLY A 204 10.99 -4.16 12.00
C GLY A 204 10.48 -5.60 12.18
N ASP A 205 9.62 -5.79 13.18
CA ASP A 205 8.99 -7.09 13.44
C ASP A 205 8.13 -7.55 12.25
N VAL A 206 8.09 -8.86 12.01
CA VAL A 206 7.22 -9.49 11.01
C VAL A 206 6.18 -10.35 11.73
N TYR A 207 4.93 -9.92 11.65
CA TYR A 207 3.78 -10.58 12.26
C TYR A 207 3.10 -11.51 11.26
N GLU A 208 2.98 -12.78 11.62
CA GLU A 208 2.30 -13.79 10.83
C GLU A 208 0.82 -13.84 11.18
N VAL A 209 -0.04 -13.84 10.15
CA VAL A 209 -1.48 -14.00 10.29
C VAL A 209 -1.96 -15.25 9.55
N SER A 210 -3.18 -15.70 9.86
CA SER A 210 -3.69 -17.02 9.47
C SER A 210 -3.96 -17.18 7.96
N SER A 211 -4.17 -16.08 7.23
CA SER A 211 -4.46 -16.13 5.79
C SER A 211 -4.15 -14.80 5.10
N PRO A 212 -4.04 -14.79 3.76
CA PRO A 212 -3.94 -13.54 2.99
C PRO A 212 -5.11 -12.59 3.26
N ALA A 213 -6.35 -13.10 3.35
CA ALA A 213 -7.54 -12.30 3.59
C ALA A 213 -7.51 -11.53 4.92
N VAL A 214 -6.89 -12.11 5.96
CA VAL A 214 -6.68 -11.42 7.25
C VAL A 214 -5.69 -10.26 7.10
N ALA A 215 -4.59 -10.45 6.38
CA ALA A 215 -3.61 -9.40 6.14
C ALA A 215 -4.15 -8.29 5.21
N GLU A 216 -4.95 -8.64 4.21
CA GLU A 216 -5.68 -7.71 3.35
C GLU A 216 -6.67 -6.86 4.17
N MET A 217 -7.45 -7.51 5.04
CA MET A 217 -8.42 -6.82 5.90
C MET A 217 -7.75 -5.91 6.94
N GLU A 218 -6.60 -6.33 7.48
CA GLU A 218 -5.82 -5.53 8.42
C GLU A 218 -5.44 -4.16 7.82
N LYS A 219 -4.91 -4.16 6.59
CA LYS A 219 -4.55 -2.93 5.88
C LYS A 219 -5.74 -2.02 5.67
N ILE A 220 -6.86 -2.57 5.23
CA ILE A 220 -8.09 -1.81 5.02
C ILE A 220 -8.62 -1.25 6.35
N LEU A 221 -8.55 -2.03 7.43
CA LEU A 221 -8.98 -1.59 8.76
C LEU A 221 -8.16 -0.38 9.24
N GLU A 222 -6.82 -0.42 9.11
CA GLU A 222 -5.95 0.71 9.51
C GLU A 222 -6.35 2.03 8.81
N ASN A 223 -6.54 1.99 7.49
CA ASN A 223 -6.89 3.18 6.73
C ASN A 223 -8.35 3.60 6.92
N THR A 224 -9.28 2.66 7.09
CA THR A 224 -10.68 2.93 7.42
C THR A 224 -10.81 3.56 8.79
N TYR A 225 -10.06 3.09 9.79
CA TYR A 225 -10.00 3.70 11.12
C TYR A 225 -9.59 5.17 11.04
N ARG A 226 -8.55 5.50 10.27
CA ARG A 226 -8.12 6.89 10.06
C ARG A 226 -9.22 7.70 9.36
N ASN A 227 -9.82 7.18 8.30
CA ASN A 227 -10.89 7.83 7.54
C ASN A 227 -12.08 8.19 8.44
N ILE A 228 -12.59 7.24 9.23
CA ILE A 228 -13.75 7.43 10.12
C ILE A 228 -13.44 8.47 11.19
N ASN A 229 -12.27 8.41 11.82
CA ASN A 229 -11.91 9.36 12.86
C ASN A 229 -11.69 10.79 12.32
N ILE A 230 -11.18 10.93 11.11
CA ILE A 230 -11.09 12.24 10.43
C ILE A 230 -12.50 12.71 10.05
N GLY A 231 -13.38 11.85 9.55
CA GLY A 231 -14.79 12.17 9.31
C GLY A 231 -15.50 12.67 10.55
N LEU A 232 -15.30 12.00 11.68
CA LEU A 232 -15.86 12.44 12.98
C LEU A 232 -15.42 13.85 13.35
N VAL A 233 -14.11 14.16 13.32
CA VAL A 233 -13.64 15.49 13.70
C VAL A 233 -14.01 16.56 12.66
N ASN A 234 -14.16 16.20 11.39
CA ASN A 234 -14.66 17.08 10.35
C ASN A 234 -16.15 17.43 10.57
N GLU A 235 -16.98 16.45 10.90
CA GLU A 235 -18.38 16.70 11.26
C GLU A 235 -18.50 17.58 12.49
N LEU A 236 -17.70 17.29 13.54
CA LEU A 236 -17.65 18.12 14.75
C LEU A 236 -17.12 19.53 14.48
N ALA A 237 -16.25 19.74 13.50
CA ALA A 237 -15.79 21.08 13.10
C ALA A 237 -16.95 21.92 12.56
N ILE A 238 -17.80 21.33 11.74
CA ILE A 238 -19.01 22.00 11.22
C ILE A 238 -19.99 22.34 12.37
N LEU A 239 -20.19 21.41 13.28
CA LEU A 239 -21.08 21.61 14.43
C LEU A 239 -20.53 22.70 15.38
N CYS A 240 -19.26 22.64 15.75
CA CYS A 240 -18.61 23.58 16.64
C CYS A 240 -18.57 25.01 16.05
N ASP A 241 -18.39 25.15 14.71
CA ASP A 241 -18.49 26.44 14.02
C ASP A 241 -19.89 27.07 14.23
N LYS A 242 -20.97 26.29 14.15
CA LYS A 242 -22.34 26.72 14.40
C LYS A 242 -22.58 27.08 15.88
N MET A 243 -21.91 26.40 16.79
CA MET A 243 -22.03 26.61 18.23
C MET A 243 -21.14 27.74 18.76
N GLY A 244 -20.22 28.28 17.92
CA GLY A 244 -19.22 29.25 18.36
C GLY A 244 -18.14 28.66 19.28
N ILE A 245 -17.88 27.37 19.19
CA ILE A 245 -16.88 26.63 19.96
C ILE A 245 -15.65 26.37 19.12
N SER A 246 -14.44 26.52 19.67
CA SER A 246 -13.19 26.15 19.02
C SER A 246 -12.97 24.63 19.11
N LEU A 247 -13.17 23.89 18.02
CA LEU A 247 -12.88 22.46 18.02
C LEU A 247 -11.40 22.15 18.29
N TRP A 248 -10.48 23.01 17.88
CA TRP A 248 -9.05 22.84 18.15
C TRP A 248 -8.77 22.80 19.64
N GLU A 249 -9.37 23.71 20.42
CA GLU A 249 -9.27 23.74 21.87
C GLU A 249 -9.89 22.49 22.50
N VAL A 250 -11.04 22.03 21.99
CA VAL A 250 -11.68 20.79 22.45
C VAL A 250 -10.76 19.58 22.24
N ILE A 251 -10.14 19.45 21.07
CA ILE A 251 -9.20 18.35 20.78
C ILE A 251 -7.96 18.46 21.67
N ASP A 252 -7.43 19.66 21.86
CA ASP A 252 -6.27 19.88 22.72
C ASP A 252 -6.54 19.53 24.18
N ALA A 253 -7.75 19.81 24.67
CA ALA A 253 -8.18 19.37 25.99
C ALA A 253 -8.38 17.85 26.05
N ALA A 254 -9.03 17.26 25.05
CA ALA A 254 -9.32 15.82 25.03
C ALA A 254 -8.06 14.95 24.97
N LYS A 255 -7.01 15.38 24.22
CA LYS A 255 -5.74 14.64 24.11
C LYS A 255 -4.91 14.58 25.40
N THR A 256 -5.28 15.37 26.41
CA THR A 256 -4.66 15.28 27.74
C THR A 256 -5.02 13.99 28.47
N LYS A 257 -6.09 13.30 28.04
CA LYS A 257 -6.48 12.01 28.58
C LYS A 257 -5.50 10.93 28.07
N PRO A 258 -4.81 10.19 28.94
CA PRO A 258 -3.73 9.28 28.54
C PRO A 258 -4.21 7.96 27.91
N TYR A 259 -5.52 7.70 27.86
CA TYR A 259 -6.12 6.47 27.32
C TYR A 259 -7.49 6.73 26.69
N GLY A 260 -7.87 5.87 25.73
CA GLY A 260 -9.21 5.89 25.14
C GLY A 260 -9.50 7.10 24.24
N PHE A 261 -8.50 7.91 23.89
CA PHE A 261 -8.59 9.00 22.94
C PHE A 261 -7.31 9.12 22.13
N GLN A 262 -7.45 9.14 20.81
CA GLN A 262 -6.39 9.49 19.86
C GLN A 262 -6.81 10.76 19.14
N ALA A 263 -5.95 11.77 19.15
CA ALA A 263 -6.24 13.04 18.50
C ALA A 263 -6.18 12.94 16.98
N PHE A 264 -7.26 13.32 16.33
CA PHE A 264 -7.35 13.63 14.91
C PHE A 264 -7.76 15.10 14.77
N TYR A 265 -7.37 15.72 13.68
CA TYR A 265 -7.62 17.14 13.45
C TYR A 265 -8.46 17.34 12.19
N PRO A 266 -9.39 18.32 12.18
CA PRO A 266 -10.18 18.61 11.00
C PRO A 266 -9.33 19.25 9.91
N GLY A 267 -9.74 19.04 8.66
CA GLY A 267 -9.07 19.58 7.48
C GLY A 267 -10.04 19.79 6.31
N PRO A 268 -9.55 20.28 5.18
CA PRO A 268 -10.35 20.49 3.97
C PRO A 268 -10.62 19.20 3.18
N GLY A 269 -10.87 18.10 3.86
CA GLY A 269 -11.02 16.75 3.31
C GLY A 269 -9.86 15.85 3.65
N LEU A 270 -9.73 14.75 2.90
CA LEU A 270 -8.66 13.77 3.06
C LEU A 270 -7.55 14.02 2.03
N GLY A 271 -6.31 14.01 2.50
CA GLY A 271 -5.13 13.99 1.66
C GLY A 271 -4.52 12.60 1.55
N GLY A 272 -3.55 12.47 0.65
CA GLY A 272 -2.84 11.23 0.39
C GLY A 272 -3.55 10.29 -0.58
N HIS A 273 -2.96 9.11 -0.78
CA HIS A 273 -3.41 8.15 -1.79
C HIS A 273 -4.29 7.04 -1.19
N CYS A 274 -3.98 6.57 0.03
CA CYS A 274 -4.61 5.39 0.62
C CYS A 274 -5.89 5.69 1.40
N ILE A 275 -5.85 6.69 2.31
CA ILE A 275 -6.98 6.96 3.22
C ILE A 275 -8.28 7.31 2.48
N PRO A 276 -8.26 8.07 1.35
CA PRO A 276 -9.46 8.34 0.57
C PRO A 276 -9.97 7.14 -0.23
N LEU A 277 -9.10 6.17 -0.60
CA LEU A 277 -9.43 5.10 -1.53
C LEU A 277 -9.79 3.77 -0.86
N ASP A 278 -9.02 3.35 0.14
CA ASP A 278 -9.12 2.02 0.73
C ASP A 278 -10.50 1.70 1.33
N PRO A 279 -11.23 2.65 1.98
CA PRO A 279 -12.57 2.38 2.47
C PRO A 279 -13.57 2.03 1.37
N TYR A 280 -13.39 2.55 0.14
CA TYR A 280 -14.23 2.20 -1.00
C TYR A 280 -14.07 0.73 -1.41
N TYR A 281 -12.84 0.17 -1.30
CA TYR A 281 -12.62 -1.26 -1.53
C TYR A 281 -13.48 -2.12 -0.62
N LEU A 282 -13.53 -1.77 0.67
CA LEU A 282 -14.31 -2.53 1.65
C LEU A 282 -15.82 -2.37 1.43
N SER A 283 -16.29 -1.15 1.17
CA SER A 283 -17.70 -0.90 0.84
C SER A 283 -18.13 -1.63 -0.43
N TRP A 284 -17.26 -1.69 -1.43
CA TRP A 284 -17.54 -2.44 -2.66
C TRP A 284 -17.60 -3.95 -2.39
N LYS A 285 -16.62 -4.51 -1.68
CA LYS A 285 -16.56 -5.96 -1.36
C LYS A 285 -17.71 -6.39 -0.45
N ALA A 286 -18.12 -5.56 0.50
CA ALA A 286 -19.21 -5.85 1.45
C ALA A 286 -20.55 -6.14 0.75
N ARG A 287 -20.77 -5.59 -0.45
CA ARG A 287 -22.00 -5.83 -1.24
C ARG A 287 -22.16 -7.29 -1.66
N GLU A 288 -21.06 -8.02 -1.88
CA GLU A 288 -21.10 -9.46 -2.18
C GLU A 288 -21.69 -10.27 -1.04
N PHE A 289 -21.59 -9.76 0.20
CA PHE A 289 -22.14 -10.36 1.42
C PHE A 289 -23.50 -9.77 1.82
N GLY A 290 -24.12 -8.94 0.96
CA GLY A 290 -25.36 -8.26 1.27
C GLY A 290 -25.24 -7.26 2.41
N PHE A 291 -24.02 -6.76 2.71
CA PHE A 291 -23.74 -5.87 3.83
C PHE A 291 -23.53 -4.42 3.37
N HIS A 292 -24.14 -3.48 4.12
CA HIS A 292 -23.98 -2.04 3.91
C HIS A 292 -23.11 -1.43 4.99
N THR A 293 -22.02 -0.81 4.59
CA THR A 293 -21.00 -0.23 5.49
C THR A 293 -21.35 1.20 5.89
N SER A 294 -22.43 1.39 6.67
CA SER A 294 -23.00 2.71 6.96
C SER A 294 -22.02 3.71 7.54
N MET A 295 -21.20 3.32 8.53
CA MET A 295 -20.21 4.21 9.13
C MET A 295 -19.13 4.65 8.14
N ILE A 296 -18.65 3.72 7.32
CA ILE A 296 -17.63 3.99 6.30
C ILE A 296 -18.18 4.96 5.27
N GLU A 297 -19.33 4.66 4.69
CA GLU A 297 -19.94 5.49 3.65
C GLU A 297 -20.32 6.88 4.16
N SER A 298 -20.83 6.98 5.40
CA SER A 298 -21.11 8.28 6.04
C SER A 298 -19.83 9.09 6.23
N SER A 299 -18.75 8.48 6.70
CA SER A 299 -17.49 9.21 6.92
C SER A 299 -16.87 9.68 5.61
N MET A 300 -16.91 8.86 4.56
CA MET A 300 -16.45 9.26 3.21
C MET A 300 -17.23 10.46 2.70
N MET A 301 -18.56 10.43 2.80
CA MET A 301 -19.44 11.53 2.37
C MET A 301 -19.14 12.84 3.14
N ILE A 302 -18.87 12.75 4.46
CA ILE A 302 -18.50 13.92 5.28
C ILE A 302 -17.16 14.48 4.81
N ASN A 303 -16.15 13.64 4.67
CA ASN A 303 -14.81 14.04 4.25
C ASN A 303 -14.82 14.67 2.85
N ASP A 304 -15.57 14.13 1.91
CA ASP A 304 -15.68 14.62 0.53
C ASP A 304 -16.37 15.99 0.44
N LYS A 305 -17.23 16.36 1.40
CA LYS A 305 -17.89 17.66 1.48
C LYS A 305 -17.03 18.76 2.11
N MET A 306 -15.95 18.41 2.80
CA MET A 306 -15.15 19.41 3.53
C MET A 306 -14.53 20.49 2.64
N PRO A 307 -14.06 20.22 1.40
CA PRO A 307 -13.56 21.28 0.53
C PRO A 307 -14.61 22.38 0.25
N GLU A 308 -15.85 21.97 -0.04
CA GLU A 308 -16.97 22.91 -0.26
C GLU A 308 -17.25 23.73 1.01
N TYR A 309 -17.33 23.06 2.15
CA TYR A 309 -17.53 23.73 3.44
C TYR A 309 -16.45 24.77 3.72
N CYS A 310 -15.19 24.48 3.46
CA CYS A 310 -14.08 25.43 3.62
C CYS A 310 -14.25 26.66 2.72
N VAL A 311 -14.65 26.47 1.47
CA VAL A 311 -14.93 27.60 0.53
C VAL A 311 -16.12 28.42 1.00
N GLU A 312 -17.22 27.79 1.41
CA GLU A 312 -18.38 28.49 1.97
C GLU A 312 -18.05 29.28 3.22
N ARG A 313 -17.23 28.71 4.11
CA ARG A 313 -16.79 29.40 5.31
C ARG A 313 -15.91 30.61 4.98
N ALA A 314 -14.97 30.47 4.06
CA ALA A 314 -14.15 31.57 3.57
C ALA A 314 -15.03 32.70 2.98
N MET A 315 -16.03 32.35 2.17
CA MET A 315 -16.99 33.32 1.62
C MET A 315 -17.77 34.05 2.71
N ARG A 316 -18.27 33.34 3.74
CA ARG A 316 -18.98 33.97 4.87
C ARG A 316 -18.09 34.98 5.62
N ILE A 317 -16.83 34.59 5.89
CA ILE A 317 -15.85 35.45 6.57
C ILE A 317 -15.54 36.69 5.72
N LEU A 318 -15.28 36.55 4.43
CA LEU A 318 -15.02 37.67 3.53
C LEU A 318 -16.22 38.62 3.45
N ASN A 319 -17.45 38.10 3.36
CA ASN A 319 -18.66 38.90 3.33
C ASN A 319 -18.86 39.71 4.63
N ALA A 320 -18.56 39.12 5.79
CA ALA A 320 -18.60 39.84 7.08
C ALA A 320 -17.63 41.03 7.10
N HIS A 321 -16.55 40.97 6.32
CA HIS A 321 -15.57 42.04 6.15
C HIS A 321 -15.82 42.89 4.89
N LYS A 322 -17.02 42.81 4.28
CA LYS A 322 -17.41 43.54 3.06
C LYS A 322 -16.49 43.27 1.87
N LYS A 323 -15.97 42.05 1.78
CA LYS A 323 -15.13 41.55 0.66
C LYS A 323 -15.85 40.42 -0.05
N ALA A 324 -15.63 40.31 -1.37
CA ALA A 324 -16.10 39.18 -2.18
C ALA A 324 -15.02 38.10 -2.31
N LEU A 325 -15.43 36.84 -2.46
CA LEU A 325 -14.50 35.76 -2.78
C LEU A 325 -13.93 35.91 -4.21
N ASN A 326 -14.75 36.40 -5.15
CA ASN A 326 -14.31 36.70 -6.51
C ASN A 326 -13.22 37.77 -6.50
N GLY A 327 -12.05 37.45 -7.03
CA GLY A 327 -10.87 38.31 -7.04
C GLY A 327 -10.07 38.36 -5.72
N ALA A 328 -10.45 37.60 -4.69
CA ALA A 328 -9.68 37.49 -3.47
C ALA A 328 -8.40 36.65 -3.70
N LYS A 329 -7.30 37.10 -3.09
CA LYS A 329 -6.09 36.27 -3.00
C LYS A 329 -6.21 35.39 -1.76
N VAL A 330 -6.15 34.08 -1.97
CA VAL A 330 -6.18 33.06 -0.91
C VAL A 330 -4.82 32.38 -0.86
N LEU A 331 -4.28 32.24 0.35
CA LEU A 331 -3.02 31.56 0.63
C LEU A 331 -3.29 30.16 1.19
#